data_74aa2ff6138f3dcc31e2e7bc835d69df
#
_entry.id   74aa2ff6138f3dcc31e2e7bc835d69df
#
_cell.length_a   1.000
_cell.length_b   1.000
_cell.length_c   1.000
_cell.angle_alpha   90.00
_cell.angle_beta   90.00
_cell.angle_gamma   90.00
#
_symmetry.space_group_name_H-M   'P 1'
#
loop_
_entity.id
_entity.type
_entity.pdbx_description
1 polymer ?
#
loop_
_entity_poly.entity_id
_entity_poly.type
_entity_poly.pdbx_seq_one_letter_code
_entity_poly.pdbx_strand_id
1 'polypeptide(L)'
;MELELLPSGTDLFDELLEGGYEKDVISTIYGPAGSGKTTVCLLAAISTIKQGKKVIIIDTEGGFSPTRFMQLTNKDKTYFEHVFILKPVTFQEQIKTINKLKDLISKNIGLIIVDTISYLYRIEMGKGEIKQINNKLGLQVSYLTEIARKHNIPILITNQVYADFDEKDAVKMVGGDILKYGSKCLLELLKFKTKRAAVLKKHRSIKEGKKVVFEITSNGFEEEKEKFSE
;
A
#
# COMPACT_ATOMS: atom_id res chain seq x y z
N MET A 1 -13.06 22.30 6.94
CA MET A 1 -13.44 21.02 6.32
C MET A 1 -12.58 19.99 7.02
N GLU A 2 -13.17 19.11 7.83
CA GLU A 2 -12.42 18.04 8.49
C GLU A 2 -11.90 17.07 7.43
N LEU A 3 -10.63 16.67 7.57
CA LEU A 3 -10.03 15.65 6.72
C LEU A 3 -10.69 14.30 7.05
N GLU A 4 -11.33 13.71 6.07
CA GLU A 4 -11.85 12.36 6.22
C GLU A 4 -10.70 11.34 6.08
N LEU A 5 -10.45 10.57 7.13
CA LEU A 5 -9.42 9.56 7.19
C LEU A 5 -10.03 8.16 7.16
N LEU A 6 -9.28 7.21 6.60
CA LEU A 6 -9.53 5.78 6.75
C LEU A 6 -8.59 5.25 7.84
N PRO A 7 -9.09 4.78 9.00
CA PRO A 7 -8.25 4.14 10.00
C PRO A 7 -7.45 2.99 9.39
N SER A 8 -6.18 2.88 9.75
CA SER A 8 -5.25 1.91 9.18
C SER A 8 -5.56 0.45 9.55
N GLY A 9 -6.37 0.26 10.59
CA GLY A 9 -6.70 -1.04 11.17
C GLY A 9 -5.75 -1.46 12.29
N THR A 10 -4.90 -0.55 12.76
CA THR A 10 -4.02 -0.73 13.92
C THR A 10 -3.72 0.63 14.55
N ASP A 11 -3.82 0.70 15.89
CA ASP A 11 -3.56 1.93 16.65
C ASP A 11 -2.15 2.46 16.35
N LEU A 12 -1.20 1.57 16.17
CA LEU A 12 0.19 1.91 15.87
C LEU A 12 0.36 2.75 14.60
N PHE A 13 -0.32 2.39 13.51
CA PHE A 13 -0.27 3.14 12.27
C PHE A 13 -1.23 4.33 12.29
N ASP A 14 -2.31 4.27 13.06
CA ASP A 14 -3.21 5.40 13.26
C ASP A 14 -2.49 6.52 14.03
N GLU A 15 -1.68 6.19 15.03
CA GLU A 15 -0.82 7.16 15.72
C GLU A 15 0.25 7.75 14.78
N LEU A 16 0.92 6.91 13.97
CA LEU A 16 1.91 7.37 13.00
C LEU A 16 1.32 8.33 11.96
N LEU A 17 0.07 8.08 11.53
CA LEU A 17 -0.65 8.80 10.49
C LEU A 17 -1.66 9.82 11.03
N GLU A 18 -1.67 10.07 12.35
CA GLU A 18 -2.59 10.99 13.01
C GLU A 18 -4.07 10.70 12.69
N GLY A 19 -4.44 9.41 12.71
CA GLY A 19 -5.80 8.92 12.54
C GLY A 19 -6.04 8.01 11.34
N GLY A 20 -5.06 7.82 10.46
CA GLY A 20 -5.16 6.88 9.34
C GLY A 20 -4.79 7.46 7.98
N TYR A 21 -5.22 6.78 6.92
CA TYR A 21 -4.93 7.18 5.54
C TYR A 21 -5.87 8.28 5.08
N GLU A 22 -5.31 9.35 4.52
CA GLU A 22 -6.11 10.39 3.88
C GLU A 22 -6.87 9.83 2.68
N LYS A 23 -8.14 10.18 2.55
CA LYS A 23 -8.93 9.94 1.34
C LYS A 23 -8.46 10.88 0.22
N ASP A 24 -8.98 10.70 -0.99
CA ASP A 24 -8.66 11.51 -2.18
C ASP A 24 -7.21 11.43 -2.70
N VAL A 25 -6.34 10.62 -2.07
CA VAL A 25 -4.92 10.52 -2.43
C VAL A 25 -4.41 9.08 -2.54
N ILE A 26 -3.22 8.96 -3.12
CA ILE A 26 -2.44 7.73 -3.10
C ILE A 26 -1.45 7.79 -1.94
N SER A 27 -1.46 6.74 -1.11
CA SER A 27 -0.42 6.43 -0.12
C SER A 27 0.41 5.26 -0.60
N THR A 28 1.73 5.43 -0.69
CA THR A 28 2.65 4.36 -1.11
C THR A 28 3.41 3.81 0.07
N ILE A 29 3.33 2.49 0.24
CA ILE A 29 4.04 1.72 1.25
C ILE A 29 5.15 0.95 0.55
N TYR A 30 6.41 1.22 0.87
CA TYR A 30 7.53 0.61 0.19
C TYR A 30 8.54 0.02 1.17
N GLY A 31 9.35 -0.92 0.71
CA GLY A 31 10.35 -1.58 1.53
C GLY A 31 10.72 -2.97 0.99
N PRO A 32 11.69 -3.64 1.62
CA PRO A 32 12.19 -4.94 1.19
C PRO A 32 11.13 -6.05 1.32
N ALA A 33 11.42 -7.19 0.74
CA ALA A 33 10.58 -8.38 0.87
C ALA A 33 10.46 -8.80 2.34
N GLY A 34 9.23 -9.15 2.77
CA GLY A 34 8.94 -9.55 4.15
C GLY A 34 8.99 -8.40 5.17
N SER A 35 8.94 -7.13 4.74
CA SER A 35 8.82 -5.98 5.65
C SER A 35 7.40 -5.73 6.18
N GLY A 36 6.37 -6.40 5.62
CA GLY A 36 5.00 -6.29 6.10
C GLY A 36 4.05 -5.47 5.21
N LYS A 37 4.47 -5.06 4.01
CA LYS A 37 3.66 -4.24 3.08
C LYS A 37 2.24 -4.79 2.87
N THR A 38 2.14 -6.05 2.48
CA THR A 38 0.84 -6.72 2.29
C THR A 38 0.03 -6.76 3.58
N THR A 39 0.66 -6.99 4.75
CA THR A 39 -0.06 -6.99 6.03
C THR A 39 -0.63 -5.61 6.36
N VAL A 40 0.11 -4.52 6.12
CA VAL A 40 -0.41 -3.14 6.25
C VAL A 40 -1.66 -2.95 5.40
N CYS A 41 -1.61 -3.37 4.14
CA CYS A 41 -2.76 -3.29 3.22
C CYS A 41 -3.95 -4.14 3.68
N LEU A 42 -3.71 -5.36 4.19
CA LEU A 42 -4.78 -6.23 4.68
C LEU A 42 -5.46 -5.66 5.93
N LEU A 43 -4.71 -5.02 6.84
CA LEU A 43 -5.29 -4.37 8.02
C LEU A 43 -6.16 -3.17 7.63
N ALA A 44 -5.72 -2.35 6.67
CA ALA A 44 -6.53 -1.26 6.11
C ALA A 44 -7.80 -1.80 5.40
N ALA A 45 -7.69 -2.94 4.69
CA ALA A 45 -8.84 -3.60 4.08
C ALA A 45 -9.86 -4.04 5.14
N ILE A 46 -9.40 -4.66 6.23
CA ILE A 46 -10.25 -5.09 7.34
C ILE A 46 -10.93 -3.89 8.00
N SER A 47 -10.19 -2.79 8.23
CA SER A 47 -10.73 -1.54 8.77
C SER A 47 -11.85 -0.97 7.87
N THR A 48 -11.63 -1.00 6.55
CA THR A 48 -12.63 -0.56 5.56
C THR A 48 -13.90 -1.43 5.62
N ILE A 49 -13.76 -2.75 5.74
CA ILE A 49 -14.88 -3.69 5.80
C ILE A 49 -15.68 -3.50 7.10
N LYS A 50 -15.02 -3.25 8.22
CA LYS A 50 -15.67 -2.90 9.50
C LYS A 50 -16.55 -1.65 9.41
N GLN A 51 -16.28 -0.75 8.46
CA GLN A 51 -17.10 0.41 8.16
C GLN A 51 -18.25 0.11 7.17
N GLY A 52 -18.51 -1.17 6.85
CA GLY A 52 -19.55 -1.59 5.92
C GLY A 52 -19.23 -1.35 4.44
N LYS A 53 -17.96 -1.09 4.13
CA LYS A 53 -17.50 -0.84 2.77
C LYS A 53 -16.82 -2.09 2.17
N LYS A 54 -16.65 -2.07 0.86
CA LYS A 54 -15.95 -3.10 0.09
C LYS A 54 -14.57 -2.62 -0.36
N VAL A 55 -13.68 -3.57 -0.61
CA VAL A 55 -12.29 -3.31 -1.00
C VAL A 55 -12.00 -3.98 -2.34
N ILE A 56 -11.28 -3.27 -3.21
CA ILE A 56 -10.72 -3.85 -4.43
C ILE A 56 -9.21 -4.02 -4.21
N ILE A 57 -8.71 -5.24 -4.41
CA ILE A 57 -7.29 -5.57 -4.33
C ILE A 57 -6.82 -6.00 -5.72
N ILE A 58 -5.85 -5.29 -6.29
CA ILE A 58 -5.13 -5.71 -7.50
C ILE A 58 -3.84 -6.38 -7.02
N ASP A 59 -3.82 -7.71 -7.06
CA ASP A 59 -2.73 -8.56 -6.62
C ASP A 59 -1.89 -9.00 -7.82
N THR A 60 -0.74 -8.36 -8.02
CA THR A 60 0.15 -8.60 -9.17
C THR A 60 1.23 -9.64 -8.91
N GLU A 61 1.52 -9.93 -7.63
CA GLU A 61 2.57 -10.88 -7.22
C GLU A 61 1.99 -12.23 -6.77
N GLY A 62 0.67 -12.34 -6.61
CA GLY A 62 0.06 -13.49 -5.95
C GLY A 62 0.28 -13.48 -4.43
N GLY A 63 0.51 -12.30 -3.85
CA GLY A 63 0.82 -12.12 -2.43
C GLY A 63 -0.37 -12.21 -1.50
N PHE A 64 -1.60 -12.13 -2.01
CA PHE A 64 -2.79 -12.28 -1.18
C PHE A 64 -2.92 -13.71 -0.66
N SER A 65 -2.79 -13.86 0.65
CA SER A 65 -2.95 -15.13 1.35
C SER A 65 -4.30 -15.20 2.06
N PRO A 66 -5.23 -16.07 1.62
CA PRO A 66 -6.50 -16.30 2.34
C PRO A 66 -6.26 -16.73 3.80
N THR A 67 -5.23 -17.55 4.04
CA THR A 67 -4.87 -17.99 5.40
C THR A 67 -4.47 -16.80 6.28
N ARG A 68 -3.64 -15.89 5.75
CA ARG A 68 -3.24 -14.68 6.47
C ARG A 68 -4.42 -13.76 6.74
N PHE A 69 -5.28 -13.56 5.75
CA PHE A 69 -6.49 -12.77 5.91
C PHE A 69 -7.42 -13.35 6.99
N MET A 70 -7.59 -14.67 7.00
CA MET A 70 -8.35 -15.37 8.03
C MET A 70 -7.74 -15.23 9.44
N GLN A 71 -6.41 -15.23 9.57
CA GLN A 71 -5.77 -14.94 10.86
C GLN A 71 -6.13 -13.55 11.37
N LEU A 72 -6.00 -12.55 10.49
CA LEU A 72 -6.26 -11.15 10.83
C LEU A 72 -7.74 -10.84 11.11
N THR A 73 -8.68 -11.65 10.59
CA THR A 73 -10.13 -11.51 10.83
C THR A 73 -10.65 -12.44 11.92
N ASN A 74 -9.77 -13.04 12.76
CA ASN A 74 -10.15 -14.02 13.77
C ASN A 74 -11.02 -15.16 13.21
N LYS A 75 -10.68 -15.64 12.00
CA LYS A 75 -11.35 -16.70 11.24
C LYS A 75 -12.79 -16.39 10.80
N ASP A 76 -13.21 -15.13 10.82
CA ASP A 76 -14.50 -14.72 10.30
C ASP A 76 -14.47 -14.67 8.76
N LYS A 77 -15.19 -15.61 8.13
CA LYS A 77 -15.26 -15.76 6.68
C LYS A 77 -16.10 -14.69 6.00
N THR A 78 -16.98 -13.99 6.71
CA THR A 78 -17.86 -12.96 6.14
C THR A 78 -17.10 -11.81 5.51
N TYR A 79 -15.86 -11.56 5.98
CA TYR A 79 -14.98 -10.54 5.40
C TYR A 79 -14.67 -10.79 3.91
N PHE A 80 -14.64 -12.04 3.44
CA PHE A 80 -14.37 -12.34 2.02
C PHE A 80 -15.46 -11.85 1.08
N GLU A 81 -16.70 -11.68 1.55
CA GLU A 81 -17.81 -11.17 0.76
C GLU A 81 -17.66 -9.70 0.38
N HIS A 82 -16.72 -9.03 1.06
CA HIS A 82 -16.43 -7.61 0.88
C HIS A 82 -15.12 -7.33 0.13
N VAL A 83 -14.43 -8.37 -0.34
CA VAL A 83 -13.13 -8.22 -1.03
C VAL A 83 -13.23 -8.69 -2.48
N PHE A 84 -12.90 -7.81 -3.41
CA PHE A 84 -12.75 -8.14 -4.83
C PHE A 84 -11.25 -8.23 -5.15
N ILE A 85 -10.79 -9.40 -5.59
CA ILE A 85 -9.38 -9.63 -5.92
C ILE A 85 -9.24 -9.76 -7.43
N LEU A 86 -8.45 -8.88 -8.02
CA LEU A 86 -8.09 -8.87 -9.44
C LEU A 86 -6.62 -9.28 -9.56
N LYS A 87 -6.32 -10.26 -10.41
CA LYS A 87 -4.99 -10.88 -10.51
C LYS A 87 -4.42 -10.76 -11.92
N PRO A 88 -3.98 -9.58 -12.36
CA PRO A 88 -3.28 -9.46 -13.63
C PRO A 88 -1.94 -10.18 -13.58
N VAL A 89 -1.60 -10.88 -14.65
CA VAL A 89 -0.34 -11.66 -14.75
C VAL A 89 0.68 -11.04 -15.73
N THR A 90 0.28 -9.99 -16.45
CA THR A 90 1.15 -9.21 -17.33
C THR A 90 0.98 -7.71 -17.08
N PHE A 91 1.99 -6.91 -17.44
CA PHE A 91 1.91 -5.46 -17.32
C PHE A 91 0.76 -4.86 -18.16
N GLN A 92 0.47 -5.46 -19.32
CA GLN A 92 -0.67 -5.05 -20.15
C GLN A 92 -2.01 -5.36 -19.49
N GLU A 93 -2.13 -6.50 -18.81
CA GLU A 93 -3.32 -6.82 -18.04
C GLU A 93 -3.46 -5.91 -16.82
N GLN A 94 -2.37 -5.55 -16.15
CA GLN A 94 -2.39 -4.56 -15.06
C GLN A 94 -2.95 -3.22 -15.54
N ILE A 95 -2.49 -2.73 -16.70
CA ILE A 95 -3.01 -1.50 -17.31
C ILE A 95 -4.52 -1.64 -17.58
N LYS A 96 -4.94 -2.73 -18.22
CA LYS A 96 -6.36 -2.98 -18.52
C LYS A 96 -7.20 -3.06 -17.24
N THR A 97 -6.69 -3.72 -16.19
CA THR A 97 -7.36 -3.86 -14.91
C THR A 97 -7.56 -2.51 -14.24
N ILE A 98 -6.52 -1.67 -14.19
CA ILE A 98 -6.61 -0.32 -13.63
C ILE A 98 -7.59 0.54 -14.43
N ASN A 99 -7.56 0.47 -15.76
CA ASN A 99 -8.49 1.23 -16.61
C ASN A 99 -9.96 0.83 -16.42
N LYS A 100 -10.22 -0.45 -16.08
CA LYS A 100 -11.57 -0.95 -15.79
C LYS A 100 -12.08 -0.62 -14.39
N LEU A 101 -11.24 -0.10 -13.49
CA LEU A 101 -11.66 0.25 -12.14
C LEU A 101 -12.86 1.20 -12.13
N LYS A 102 -12.93 2.17 -13.08
CA LYS A 102 -14.06 3.10 -13.18
C LYS A 102 -15.42 2.39 -13.30
N ASP A 103 -15.45 1.21 -13.91
CA ASP A 103 -16.67 0.45 -14.13
C ASP A 103 -17.04 -0.41 -12.88
N LEU A 104 -16.08 -0.63 -11.99
CA LEU A 104 -16.21 -1.41 -10.77
C LEU A 104 -16.49 -0.55 -9.53
N ILE A 105 -16.16 0.76 -9.60
CA ILE A 105 -16.31 1.65 -8.45
C ILE A 105 -17.77 2.03 -8.27
N SER A 106 -18.27 1.74 -7.09
CA SER A 106 -19.58 2.15 -6.61
C SER A 106 -19.44 2.88 -5.27
N LYS A 107 -20.50 3.47 -4.76
CA LYS A 107 -20.54 4.13 -3.43
C LYS A 107 -20.19 3.17 -2.29
N ASN A 108 -20.21 1.85 -2.54
CA ASN A 108 -19.86 0.84 -1.55
C ASN A 108 -18.36 0.53 -1.50
N ILE A 109 -17.57 0.97 -2.48
CA ILE A 109 -16.09 0.81 -2.44
C ILE A 109 -15.50 1.88 -1.53
N GLY A 110 -14.74 1.44 -0.52
CA GLY A 110 -14.08 2.32 0.46
C GLY A 110 -12.56 2.35 0.36
N LEU A 111 -11.96 1.41 -0.39
CA LEU A 111 -10.51 1.30 -0.51
C LEU A 111 -10.12 0.56 -1.79
N ILE A 112 -9.06 1.02 -2.45
CA ILE A 112 -8.39 0.30 -3.53
C ILE A 112 -6.93 0.03 -3.11
N ILE A 113 -6.47 -1.19 -3.32
CA ILE A 113 -5.10 -1.64 -3.03
C ILE A 113 -4.47 -2.15 -4.32
N VAL A 114 -3.22 -1.76 -4.59
CA VAL A 114 -2.40 -2.32 -5.67
C VAL A 114 -1.13 -2.93 -5.06
N ASP A 115 -1.08 -4.24 -4.95
CA ASP A 115 0.03 -4.98 -4.30
C ASP A 115 0.69 -5.96 -5.29
N THR A 116 1.78 -5.57 -5.96
CA THR A 116 2.48 -4.28 -6.01
C THR A 116 2.33 -3.61 -7.37
N ILE A 117 2.39 -2.30 -7.42
CA ILE A 117 2.33 -1.54 -8.69
C ILE A 117 3.56 -1.84 -9.57
N SER A 118 4.69 -2.20 -8.97
CA SER A 118 5.99 -2.26 -9.62
C SER A 118 6.44 -3.64 -10.07
N TYR A 119 5.80 -4.72 -9.65
CA TYR A 119 6.26 -6.07 -9.98
C TYR A 119 6.23 -6.35 -11.50
N LEU A 120 5.07 -6.24 -12.11
CA LEU A 120 4.91 -6.48 -13.54
C LEU A 120 5.59 -5.40 -14.40
N TYR A 121 5.62 -4.15 -13.90
CA TYR A 121 6.39 -3.08 -14.52
C TYR A 121 7.89 -3.44 -14.61
N ARG A 122 8.49 -3.97 -13.54
CA ARG A 122 9.89 -4.36 -13.54
C ARG A 122 10.20 -5.48 -14.54
N ILE A 123 9.30 -6.45 -14.68
CA ILE A 123 9.43 -7.52 -15.67
C ILE A 123 9.37 -6.94 -17.08
N GLU A 124 8.49 -5.98 -17.34
CA GLU A 124 8.35 -5.34 -18.65
C GLU A 124 9.56 -4.49 -19.01
N MET A 125 10.18 -3.80 -18.02
CA MET A 125 11.40 -3.00 -18.21
C MET A 125 12.55 -3.78 -18.83
N GLY A 126 12.62 -5.09 -18.62
CA GLY A 126 13.62 -5.97 -19.26
C GLY A 126 13.33 -6.30 -20.73
N LYS A 127 12.18 -5.88 -21.29
CA LYS A 127 11.70 -6.32 -22.61
C LYS A 127 11.49 -5.19 -23.62
N GLY A 128 11.50 -3.93 -23.21
CA GLY A 128 11.10 -2.84 -24.09
C GLY A 128 11.77 -1.49 -23.81
N GLU A 129 11.33 -0.46 -24.52
CA GLU A 129 11.82 0.91 -24.32
C GLU A 129 11.41 1.47 -22.97
N ILE A 130 12.38 1.74 -22.12
CA ILE A 130 12.22 2.23 -20.76
C ILE A 130 11.30 3.45 -20.70
N LYS A 131 11.47 4.41 -21.63
CA LYS A 131 10.65 5.63 -21.66
C LYS A 131 9.16 5.35 -21.87
N GLN A 132 8.83 4.42 -22.77
CA GLN A 132 7.43 4.06 -23.02
C GLN A 132 6.82 3.32 -21.83
N ILE A 133 7.58 2.47 -21.17
CA ILE A 133 7.14 1.70 -20.00
C ILE A 133 6.92 2.65 -18.82
N ASN A 134 7.83 3.62 -18.62
CA ASN A 134 7.67 4.67 -17.61
C ASN A 134 6.42 5.52 -17.85
N ASN A 135 6.17 5.91 -19.09
CA ASN A 135 4.95 6.64 -19.44
C ASN A 135 3.69 5.85 -19.12
N LYS A 136 3.67 4.54 -19.40
CA LYS A 136 2.54 3.66 -19.06
C LYS A 136 2.35 3.53 -17.55
N LEU A 137 3.42 3.47 -16.75
CA LEU A 137 3.32 3.49 -15.29
C LEU A 137 2.79 4.84 -14.79
N GLY A 138 3.30 5.94 -15.33
CA GLY A 138 2.83 7.30 -15.01
C GLY A 138 1.34 7.48 -15.29
N LEU A 139 0.84 6.97 -16.41
CA LEU A 139 -0.59 7.00 -16.75
C LEU A 139 -1.43 6.18 -15.75
N GLN A 140 -0.96 5.03 -15.29
CA GLN A 140 -1.65 4.24 -14.26
C GLN A 140 -1.75 5.02 -12.94
N VAL A 141 -0.66 5.64 -12.50
CA VAL A 141 -0.64 6.46 -11.27
C VAL A 141 -1.55 7.67 -11.40
N SER A 142 -1.53 8.35 -12.55
CA SER A 142 -2.43 9.48 -12.83
C SER A 142 -3.90 9.05 -12.77
N TYR A 143 -4.22 7.91 -13.36
CA TYR A 143 -5.57 7.37 -13.39
C TYR A 143 -6.06 6.96 -11.99
N LEU A 144 -5.22 6.33 -11.19
CA LEU A 144 -5.52 6.02 -9.79
C LEU A 144 -5.74 7.31 -8.97
N THR A 145 -4.93 8.36 -9.23
CA THR A 145 -5.12 9.67 -8.58
C THR A 145 -6.48 10.30 -8.94
N GLU A 146 -6.88 10.22 -10.21
CA GLU A 146 -8.21 10.68 -10.66
C GLU A 146 -9.33 9.94 -9.92
N ILE A 147 -9.23 8.61 -9.83
CA ILE A 147 -10.20 7.78 -9.10
C ILE A 147 -10.28 8.19 -7.63
N ALA A 148 -9.13 8.30 -6.93
CA ALA A 148 -9.08 8.67 -5.53
C ALA A 148 -9.82 10.00 -5.28
N ARG A 149 -9.52 11.02 -6.10
CA ARG A 149 -10.12 12.35 -5.96
C ARG A 149 -11.60 12.38 -6.32
N LYS A 150 -11.99 11.73 -7.42
CA LYS A 150 -13.38 11.73 -7.91
C LYS A 150 -14.33 11.02 -6.96
N HIS A 151 -13.88 9.97 -6.31
CA HIS A 151 -14.70 9.12 -5.46
C HIS A 151 -14.45 9.33 -3.97
N ASN A 152 -13.51 10.21 -3.61
CA ASN A 152 -13.09 10.49 -2.23
C ASN A 152 -12.74 9.22 -1.44
N ILE A 153 -11.92 8.35 -2.06
CA ILE A 153 -11.47 7.08 -1.46
C ILE A 153 -9.94 7.04 -1.40
N PRO A 154 -9.35 6.46 -0.36
CA PRO A 154 -7.92 6.23 -0.30
C PRO A 154 -7.49 5.15 -1.29
N ILE A 155 -6.29 5.30 -1.85
CA ILE A 155 -5.65 4.26 -2.64
C ILE A 155 -4.32 3.91 -1.99
N LEU A 156 -4.11 2.65 -1.65
CA LEU A 156 -2.86 2.13 -1.15
C LEU A 156 -2.10 1.42 -2.27
N ILE A 157 -0.86 1.80 -2.46
CA ILE A 157 0.04 1.14 -3.40
C ILE A 157 1.20 0.56 -2.61
N THR A 158 1.52 -0.71 -2.82
CA THR A 158 2.80 -1.23 -2.33
C THR A 158 3.85 -1.17 -3.41
N ASN A 159 5.11 -1.03 -3.00
CA ASN A 159 6.23 -0.98 -3.91
C ASN A 159 7.45 -1.71 -3.37
N GLN A 160 8.17 -2.36 -4.28
CA GLN A 160 9.45 -2.98 -3.98
C GLN A 160 10.58 -1.95 -4.04
N VAL A 161 11.68 -2.28 -3.38
CA VAL A 161 12.91 -1.48 -3.39
C VAL A 161 14.08 -2.32 -3.89
N TYR A 162 15.10 -1.64 -4.37
CA TYR A 162 16.43 -2.20 -4.64
C TYR A 162 17.48 -1.41 -3.85
N ALA A 163 18.64 -2.04 -3.61
CA ALA A 163 19.73 -1.37 -2.93
C ALA A 163 20.19 -0.16 -3.74
N ASP A 164 20.40 0.97 -3.08
CA ASP A 164 21.09 2.10 -3.67
C ASP A 164 22.60 1.81 -3.64
N PHE A 165 23.24 1.81 -4.80
CA PHE A 165 24.68 1.57 -4.90
C PHE A 165 25.50 2.85 -4.61
N ASP A 166 24.85 4.01 -4.66
CA ASP A 166 25.49 5.32 -4.46
C ASP A 166 25.50 5.73 -2.98
N GLU A 167 24.54 5.23 -2.18
CA GLU A 167 24.45 5.52 -0.75
C GLU A 167 24.34 4.22 0.06
N LYS A 168 25.30 4.02 0.98
CA LYS A 168 25.31 2.85 1.85
C LYS A 168 24.05 2.80 2.72
N ASP A 169 23.37 1.64 2.69
CA ASP A 169 22.12 1.38 3.42
C ASP A 169 20.88 2.14 2.92
N ALA A 170 20.98 2.89 1.83
CA ALA A 170 19.83 3.52 1.19
C ALA A 170 19.13 2.55 0.21
N VAL A 171 17.83 2.75 0.05
CA VAL A 171 17.02 1.98 -0.89
C VAL A 171 16.31 2.92 -1.86
N LYS A 172 16.27 2.52 -3.12
CA LYS A 172 15.50 3.22 -4.16
C LYS A 172 14.21 2.47 -4.48
N MET A 173 13.11 3.21 -4.60
CA MET A 173 11.84 2.63 -5.05
C MET A 173 11.92 2.24 -6.52
N VAL A 174 11.38 1.07 -6.86
CA VAL A 174 11.15 0.70 -8.27
C VAL A 174 10.12 1.67 -8.88
N GLY A 175 10.41 2.22 -10.06
CA GLY A 175 9.58 3.29 -10.63
C GLY A 175 9.80 4.69 -10.04
N GLY A 176 10.70 4.80 -9.06
CA GLY A 176 11.33 6.02 -8.53
C GLY A 176 10.42 7.23 -8.43
N ASP A 177 10.79 8.26 -9.18
CA ASP A 177 10.11 9.57 -9.14
C ASP A 177 8.63 9.53 -9.52
N ILE A 178 8.21 8.62 -10.41
CA ILE A 178 6.81 8.50 -10.81
C ILE A 178 5.91 8.26 -9.59
N LEU A 179 6.31 7.33 -8.72
CA LEU A 179 5.57 7.01 -7.50
C LEU A 179 5.76 8.06 -6.42
N LYS A 180 6.99 8.59 -6.28
CA LYS A 180 7.31 9.63 -5.30
C LYS A 180 6.49 10.90 -5.52
N TYR A 181 6.31 11.33 -6.78
CA TYR A 181 5.51 12.51 -7.10
C TYR A 181 4.01 12.22 -7.14
N GLY A 182 3.62 11.02 -7.57
CA GLY A 182 2.21 10.61 -7.62
C GLY A 182 1.57 10.42 -6.25
N SER A 183 2.36 10.07 -5.23
CA SER A 183 1.86 9.81 -3.87
C SER A 183 1.94 11.04 -2.98
N LYS A 184 0.95 11.21 -2.09
CA LYS A 184 0.93 12.27 -1.07
C LYS A 184 1.41 11.78 0.30
N CYS A 185 1.39 10.47 0.53
CA CYS A 185 1.98 9.81 1.68
C CYS A 185 2.96 8.75 1.21
N LEU A 186 4.16 8.72 1.79
CA LEU A 186 5.20 7.70 1.58
C LEU A 186 5.58 7.09 2.92
N LEU A 187 5.31 5.80 3.07
CA LEU A 187 5.69 5.00 4.23
C LEU A 187 6.79 4.02 3.84
N GLU A 188 7.95 4.18 4.42
CA GLU A 188 9.06 3.23 4.28
C GLU A 188 8.97 2.17 5.36
N LEU A 189 8.94 0.91 4.98
CA LEU A 189 9.04 -0.20 5.89
C LEU A 189 10.45 -0.75 5.90
N LEU A 190 11.07 -0.73 7.07
CA LEU A 190 12.39 -1.28 7.32
C LEU A 190 12.27 -2.67 7.93
N LYS A 191 13.24 -3.55 7.62
CA LYS A 191 13.30 -4.90 8.14
C LYS A 191 14.62 -5.12 8.87
N PHE A 192 14.54 -5.45 10.13
CA PHE A 192 15.63 -5.93 10.95
C PHE A 192 15.52 -7.45 11.16
N LYS A 193 16.34 -8.07 11.96
CA LYS A 193 16.32 -9.53 12.16
C LYS A 193 14.93 -10.03 12.60
N THR A 194 14.43 -9.54 13.72
CA THR A 194 13.10 -9.90 14.25
C THR A 194 12.09 -8.78 14.10
N LYS A 195 12.54 -7.54 14.17
CA LYS A 195 11.74 -6.33 14.22
C LYS A 195 11.51 -5.71 12.84
N ARG A 196 10.54 -4.82 12.80
CA ARG A 196 10.21 -3.97 11.65
C ARG A 196 10.09 -2.54 12.13
N ALA A 197 10.26 -1.60 11.22
CA ALA A 197 9.88 -0.21 11.49
C ALA A 197 9.13 0.37 10.30
N ALA A 198 8.22 1.28 10.58
CA ALA A 198 7.59 2.13 9.58
C ALA A 198 8.07 3.57 9.81
N VAL A 199 8.53 4.22 8.75
CA VAL A 199 9.02 5.60 8.77
C VAL A 199 8.19 6.43 7.80
N LEU A 200 7.61 7.53 8.26
CA LEU A 200 6.91 8.48 7.41
C LEU A 200 7.92 9.35 6.67
N LYS A 201 8.09 9.11 5.37
CA LYS A 201 9.08 9.79 4.51
C LYS A 201 8.50 10.98 3.76
N LYS A 202 7.19 11.04 3.64
CA LYS A 202 6.46 12.14 3.01
C LYS A 202 5.02 12.14 3.46
N HIS A 203 4.50 13.30 3.77
CA HIS A 203 3.08 13.53 4.02
C HIS A 203 2.76 15.01 3.75
N ARG A 204 1.51 15.32 3.35
CA ARG A 204 1.14 16.71 3.04
C ARG A 204 0.90 17.56 4.29
N SER A 205 0.64 16.97 5.45
CA SER A 205 0.27 17.65 6.69
C SER A 205 1.03 17.19 7.94
N ILE A 206 1.60 15.98 7.92
CA ILE A 206 2.31 15.40 9.06
C ILE A 206 3.82 15.57 8.86
N LYS A 207 4.54 15.88 9.94
CA LYS A 207 6.01 16.01 9.91
C LYS A 207 6.67 14.70 9.49
N GLU A 208 7.56 14.77 8.52
CA GLU A 208 8.39 13.65 8.08
C GLU A 208 9.32 13.15 9.19
N GLY A 209 9.73 11.89 9.09
CA GLY A 209 10.65 11.26 10.02
C GLY A 209 10.00 10.61 11.25
N LYS A 210 8.68 10.75 11.45
CA LYS A 210 7.98 9.94 12.47
C LYS A 210 8.21 8.45 12.20
N LYS A 211 8.43 7.68 13.27
CA LYS A 211 8.79 6.27 13.18
C LYS A 211 8.08 5.47 14.26
N VAL A 212 7.67 4.27 13.91
CA VAL A 212 7.17 3.25 14.85
C VAL A 212 7.91 1.95 14.61
N VAL A 213 8.14 1.19 15.70
CA VAL A 213 8.80 -0.12 15.67
C VAL A 213 7.82 -1.19 16.09
N PHE A 214 7.79 -2.32 15.37
CA PHE A 214 6.80 -3.36 15.58
C PHE A 214 7.32 -4.75 15.19
N GLU A 215 6.60 -5.74 15.68
CA GLU A 215 6.69 -7.12 15.21
C GLU A 215 5.43 -7.53 14.44
N ILE A 216 5.60 -8.47 13.51
CA ILE A 216 4.47 -9.05 12.77
C ILE A 216 4.06 -10.32 13.51
N THR A 217 2.82 -10.32 14.03
CA THR A 217 2.24 -11.45 14.75
C THR A 217 1.10 -12.09 13.96
N SER A 218 0.51 -13.17 14.50
CA SER A 218 -0.70 -13.77 13.91
C SER A 218 -1.87 -12.78 13.84
N ASN A 219 -1.96 -11.87 14.78
CA ASN A 219 -3.09 -10.95 14.94
C ASN A 219 -2.88 -9.57 14.26
N GLY A 220 -1.72 -9.35 13.64
CA GLY A 220 -1.39 -8.09 12.99
C GLY A 220 -0.01 -7.58 13.37
N PHE A 221 0.04 -6.38 13.91
CA PHE A 221 1.25 -5.75 14.42
C PHE A 221 1.16 -5.55 15.91
N GLU A 222 2.27 -5.80 16.59
CA GLU A 222 2.45 -5.48 18.00
C GLU A 222 3.57 -4.47 18.13
N GLU A 223 3.30 -3.38 18.85
CA GLU A 223 4.27 -2.33 19.12
C GLU A 223 5.42 -2.89 19.95
N GLU A 224 6.63 -2.63 19.56
CA GLU A 224 7.78 -2.84 20.41
C GLU A 224 8.22 -1.52 21.05
N LYS A 225 7.90 -1.35 22.33
CA LYS A 225 8.43 -0.24 23.11
C LYS A 225 9.94 -0.42 23.23
N GLU A 226 10.71 0.50 22.65
CA GLU A 226 12.16 0.54 22.90
C GLU A 226 12.36 0.62 24.42
N LYS A 227 12.92 -0.44 24.99
CA LYS A 227 13.54 -0.30 26.32
C LYS A 227 14.77 0.53 26.08
N PHE A 228 14.69 1.83 26.36
CA PHE A 228 15.87 2.64 26.55
C PHE A 228 16.62 1.99 27.74
N SER A 229 17.65 1.20 27.44
CA SER A 229 18.69 0.92 28.42
C SER A 229 19.47 2.21 28.61
N GLU A 230 19.30 2.83 29.76
CA GLU A 230 20.16 3.88 30.28
C GLU A 230 21.63 3.45 30.26
#